data_0df9205dcc5094120567f56352e507e0
#
_entry.id   0df9205dcc5094120567f56352e507e0
#
_cell.length_a   1.000
_cell.length_b   1.000
_cell.length_c   1.000
_cell.angle_alpha   90.00
_cell.angle_beta   90.00
_cell.angle_gamma   90.00
#
_symmetry.space_group_name_H-M   'P 1'
#
loop_
_entity.id
_entity.type
_entity.pdbx_description
1 polymer ?
#
loop_
_entity_poly.entity_id
_entity_poly.type
_entity_poly.pdbx_seq_one_letter_code
_entity_poly.pdbx_strand_id
1 'polypeptide(L)'
;LTNYLDLEGTIWLESFLARYPHTVVVISHDRDLLNRAVGGILHLENKQLTFYQGNYETFAKTRAAKRAVQAAAAKKQTAQRDHLQSFVDRFKAKASKAKQAQSRVKALERMELITPPEEVAKRVFTFPQPEELSPPIVAIENGAVGYGGPDILSQLELRIDQDDRIALLGKNGEGKSTLSKLISDRLKTSSGRLVT
;
A
#
# COMPACT_ATOMS: atom_id res chain seq x y z
N LEU A 1 -3.06 -5.86 -13.69
CA LEU A 1 -3.58 -5.50 -15.02
C LEU A 1 -3.05 -4.13 -15.49
N THR A 2 -2.97 -3.13 -14.63
CA THR A 2 -2.60 -1.74 -14.95
C THR A 2 -1.09 -1.48 -15.05
N ASN A 3 -0.23 -2.39 -14.60
CA ASN A 3 1.23 -2.18 -14.51
C ASN A 3 1.92 -1.90 -15.86
N TYR A 4 1.32 -2.29 -16.97
CA TYR A 4 1.88 -2.12 -18.33
C TYR A 4 1.10 -1.12 -19.18
N LEU A 5 0.02 -0.55 -18.64
CA LEU A 5 -0.77 0.46 -19.31
C LEU A 5 -0.26 1.85 -18.96
N ASP A 6 -0.29 2.73 -19.96
CA ASP A 6 -0.16 4.16 -19.72
C ASP A 6 -1.47 4.75 -19.15
N LEU A 7 -1.46 6.03 -18.87
CA LEU A 7 -2.61 6.71 -18.27
C LEU A 7 -3.86 6.60 -19.15
N GLU A 8 -3.71 6.78 -20.46
CA GLU A 8 -4.83 6.71 -21.42
C GLU A 8 -5.41 5.30 -21.48
N GLY A 9 -4.54 4.28 -21.55
CA GLY A 9 -4.94 2.88 -21.52
C GLY A 9 -5.65 2.48 -20.22
N THR A 10 -5.22 3.04 -19.08
CA THR A 10 -5.87 2.80 -17.79
C THR A 10 -7.26 3.42 -17.75
N ILE A 11 -7.43 4.68 -18.17
CA ILE A 11 -8.73 5.36 -18.23
C ILE A 11 -9.69 4.65 -19.19
N TRP A 12 -9.18 4.20 -20.35
CA TRP A 12 -9.96 3.42 -21.28
C TRP A 12 -10.44 2.10 -20.66
N LEU A 13 -9.53 1.36 -20.01
CA LEU A 13 -9.83 0.09 -19.34
C LEU A 13 -10.88 0.24 -18.24
N GLU A 14 -10.77 1.27 -17.40
CA GLU A 14 -11.78 1.60 -16.38
C GLU A 14 -13.16 1.78 -17.02
N SER A 15 -13.23 2.59 -18.08
CA SER A 15 -14.48 2.89 -18.77
C SER A 15 -15.06 1.66 -19.47
N PHE A 16 -14.21 0.81 -20.04
CA PHE A 16 -14.60 -0.44 -20.68
C PHE A 16 -15.19 -1.42 -19.66
N LEU A 17 -14.48 -1.68 -18.56
CA LEU A 17 -14.90 -2.62 -17.53
C LEU A 17 -16.19 -2.17 -16.83
N ALA A 18 -16.36 -0.87 -16.58
CA ALA A 18 -17.57 -0.33 -15.96
C ALA A 18 -18.84 -0.55 -16.81
N ARG A 19 -18.69 -0.67 -18.13
CA ARG A 19 -19.80 -0.90 -19.09
C ARG A 19 -19.89 -2.31 -19.61
N TYR A 20 -18.96 -3.18 -19.22
CA TYR A 20 -18.90 -4.54 -19.75
C TYR A 20 -20.14 -5.34 -19.33
N PRO A 21 -20.91 -5.92 -20.28
CA PRO A 21 -22.22 -6.50 -19.99
C PRO A 21 -22.18 -7.89 -19.36
N HIS A 22 -20.98 -8.49 -19.23
CA HIS A 22 -20.83 -9.83 -18.71
C HIS A 22 -20.07 -9.82 -17.37
N THR A 23 -20.06 -10.96 -16.67
CA THR A 23 -19.34 -11.13 -15.42
C THR A 23 -17.82 -11.01 -15.64
N VAL A 24 -17.17 -10.19 -14.83
CA VAL A 24 -15.71 -10.01 -14.83
C VAL A 24 -15.18 -10.19 -13.43
N VAL A 25 -14.07 -10.89 -13.31
CA VAL A 25 -13.24 -10.96 -12.09
C VAL A 25 -11.90 -10.29 -12.39
N VAL A 26 -11.58 -9.22 -11.68
CA VAL A 26 -10.38 -8.43 -11.87
C VAL A 26 -9.47 -8.55 -10.66
N ILE A 27 -8.18 -8.82 -10.88
CA ILE A 27 -7.14 -8.76 -9.85
C ILE A 27 -6.31 -7.51 -10.13
N SER A 28 -6.40 -6.53 -9.23
CA SER A 28 -5.66 -5.27 -9.35
C SER A 28 -5.29 -4.71 -7.98
N HIS A 29 -4.24 -3.90 -7.94
CA HIS A 29 -3.86 -3.07 -6.80
C HIS A 29 -4.25 -1.60 -7.00
N ASP A 30 -4.80 -1.29 -8.16
CA ASP A 30 -5.25 0.04 -8.53
C ASP A 30 -6.60 0.32 -7.89
N ARG A 31 -6.60 1.25 -6.94
CA ARG A 31 -7.80 1.60 -6.16
C ARG A 31 -8.83 2.34 -6.99
N ASP A 32 -8.38 3.15 -7.95
CA ASP A 32 -9.27 3.95 -8.79
C ASP A 32 -10.04 3.03 -9.74
N LEU A 33 -9.34 2.08 -10.38
CA LEU A 33 -9.97 1.02 -11.15
C LEU A 33 -10.99 0.25 -10.32
N LEU A 34 -10.61 -0.21 -9.11
CA LEU A 34 -11.51 -0.97 -8.24
C LEU A 34 -12.68 -0.13 -7.69
N ASN A 35 -12.54 1.18 -7.58
CA ASN A 35 -13.64 2.05 -7.18
C ASN A 35 -14.66 2.30 -8.30
N ARG A 36 -14.20 2.38 -9.54
CA ARG A 36 -15.03 2.76 -10.68
C ARG A 36 -15.62 1.58 -11.43
N ALA A 37 -14.87 0.47 -11.51
CA ALA A 37 -15.21 -0.64 -12.40
C ALA A 37 -15.91 -1.81 -11.72
N VAL A 38 -15.91 -1.93 -10.37
CA VAL A 38 -16.48 -3.11 -9.71
C VAL A 38 -17.58 -2.78 -8.70
N GLY A 39 -18.58 -3.66 -8.62
CA GLY A 39 -19.68 -3.60 -7.66
C GLY A 39 -19.52 -4.53 -6.46
N GLY A 40 -18.46 -5.31 -6.39
CA GLY A 40 -18.17 -6.24 -5.29
C GLY A 40 -16.70 -6.55 -5.17
N ILE A 41 -16.23 -6.79 -3.95
CA ILE A 41 -14.83 -7.15 -3.64
C ILE A 41 -14.80 -8.55 -3.03
N LEU A 42 -14.02 -9.43 -3.65
CA LEU A 42 -13.63 -10.72 -3.08
C LEU A 42 -12.29 -10.55 -2.35
N HIS A 43 -12.34 -10.59 -1.03
CA HIS A 43 -11.16 -10.43 -0.19
C HIS A 43 -10.66 -11.79 0.30
N LEU A 44 -9.42 -12.12 -0.05
CA LEU A 44 -8.74 -13.33 0.40
C LEU A 44 -7.81 -12.98 1.57
N GLU A 45 -8.14 -13.46 2.77
CA GLU A 45 -7.34 -13.27 3.99
C GLU A 45 -7.34 -14.58 4.80
N ASN A 46 -6.20 -14.99 5.34
CA ASN A 46 -6.05 -16.22 6.12
C ASN A 46 -6.63 -17.48 5.43
N LYS A 47 -6.42 -17.59 4.11
CA LYS A 47 -6.95 -18.69 3.27
C LYS A 47 -8.49 -18.74 3.19
N GLN A 48 -9.16 -17.70 3.64
CA GLN A 48 -10.62 -17.55 3.58
C GLN A 48 -11.00 -16.47 2.59
N LEU A 49 -12.03 -16.74 1.81
CA LEU A 49 -12.59 -15.82 0.84
C LEU A 49 -13.85 -15.18 1.41
N THR A 50 -13.86 -13.85 1.49
CA THR A 50 -15.01 -13.08 1.97
C THR A 50 -15.48 -12.12 0.89
N PHE A 51 -16.78 -12.14 0.59
CA PHE A 51 -17.38 -11.20 -0.33
C PHE A 51 -17.87 -9.95 0.40
N TYR A 52 -17.55 -8.78 -0.17
CA TYR A 52 -18.04 -7.48 0.27
C TYR A 52 -18.79 -6.82 -0.88
N GLN A 53 -20.04 -6.45 -0.65
CA GLN A 53 -20.84 -5.67 -1.58
C GLN A 53 -20.29 -4.24 -1.66
N GLY A 54 -20.21 -3.70 -2.87
CA GLY A 54 -19.76 -2.34 -3.14
C GLY A 54 -18.33 -2.27 -3.69
N ASN A 55 -17.86 -1.05 -3.89
CA ASN A 55 -16.54 -0.74 -4.42
C ASN A 55 -15.42 -0.87 -3.36
N TYR A 56 -14.18 -0.58 -3.76
CA TYR A 56 -13.02 -0.67 -2.87
C TYR A 56 -13.12 0.23 -1.63
N GLU A 57 -13.64 1.43 -1.77
CA GLU A 57 -13.78 2.37 -0.64
C GLU A 57 -14.77 1.84 0.41
N THR A 58 -15.91 1.32 -0.04
CA THR A 58 -16.91 0.67 0.84
C THR A 58 -16.33 -0.54 1.55
N PHE A 59 -15.58 -1.39 0.83
CA PHE A 59 -14.84 -2.51 1.41
C PHE A 59 -13.86 -2.04 2.48
N ALA A 60 -13.02 -1.05 2.17
CA ALA A 60 -12.01 -0.54 3.08
C ALA A 60 -12.63 0.02 4.38
N LYS A 61 -13.71 0.80 4.28
CA LYS A 61 -14.46 1.32 5.43
C LYS A 61 -15.07 0.20 6.27
N THR A 62 -15.72 -0.77 5.63
CA THR A 62 -16.35 -1.90 6.33
C THR A 62 -15.31 -2.77 7.05
N ARG A 63 -14.19 -3.04 6.38
CA ARG A 63 -13.08 -3.81 6.97
C ARG A 63 -12.46 -3.08 8.14
N ALA A 64 -12.22 -1.78 8.02
CA ALA A 64 -11.68 -0.96 9.11
C ALA A 64 -12.60 -0.95 10.33
N ALA A 65 -13.92 -0.79 10.13
CA ALA A 65 -14.91 -0.84 11.20
C ALA A 65 -14.93 -2.22 11.90
N LYS A 66 -14.96 -3.32 11.14
CA LYS A 66 -14.90 -4.69 11.71
C LYS A 66 -13.63 -4.90 12.54
N ARG A 67 -12.46 -4.48 12.03
CA ARG A 67 -11.18 -4.58 12.74
C ARG A 67 -11.17 -3.76 14.04
N ALA A 68 -11.74 -2.56 14.02
CA ALA A 68 -11.85 -1.71 15.22
C ALA A 68 -12.72 -2.36 16.30
N VAL A 69 -13.87 -2.95 15.93
CA VAL A 69 -14.74 -3.67 16.84
C VAL A 69 -14.02 -4.90 17.42
N GLN A 70 -13.35 -5.68 16.58
CA GLN A 70 -12.58 -6.85 17.01
C GLN A 70 -11.44 -6.47 17.98
N ALA A 71 -10.70 -5.40 17.68
CA ALA A 71 -9.63 -4.89 18.54
C ALA A 71 -10.16 -4.43 19.91
N ALA A 72 -11.28 -3.71 19.92
CA ALA A 72 -11.93 -3.27 21.14
C ALA A 72 -12.42 -4.47 21.99
N ALA A 73 -13.03 -5.47 21.35
CA ALA A 73 -13.46 -6.71 22.00
C ALA A 73 -12.28 -7.49 22.60
N ALA A 74 -11.19 -7.66 21.85
CA ALA A 74 -9.97 -8.31 22.31
C ALA A 74 -9.36 -7.58 23.51
N LYS A 75 -9.25 -6.24 23.45
CA LYS A 75 -8.75 -5.42 24.57
C LYS A 75 -9.61 -5.56 25.83
N LYS A 76 -10.93 -5.53 25.67
CA LYS A 76 -11.87 -5.73 26.81
C LYS A 76 -11.71 -7.10 27.41
N GLN A 77 -11.59 -8.15 26.58
CA GLN A 77 -11.41 -9.51 27.05
C GLN A 77 -10.07 -9.69 27.78
N THR A 78 -8.97 -9.12 27.27
CA THR A 78 -7.66 -9.13 27.94
C THR A 78 -7.76 -8.50 29.31
N ALA A 79 -8.33 -7.32 29.45
CA ALA A 79 -8.52 -6.66 30.75
C ALA A 79 -9.37 -7.51 31.72
N GLN A 80 -10.41 -8.17 31.24
CA GLN A 80 -11.23 -9.06 32.04
C GLN A 80 -10.42 -10.30 32.51
N ARG A 81 -9.61 -10.88 31.63
CA ARG A 81 -8.71 -12.00 31.97
C ARG A 81 -7.70 -11.59 33.04
N ASP A 82 -7.05 -10.46 32.86
CA ASP A 82 -6.05 -9.94 33.81
C ASP A 82 -6.68 -9.71 35.19
N HIS A 83 -7.91 -9.20 35.23
CA HIS A 83 -8.64 -9.03 36.47
C HIS A 83 -8.95 -10.39 37.15
N LEU A 84 -9.43 -11.37 36.40
CA LEU A 84 -9.71 -12.71 36.93
C LEU A 84 -8.42 -13.40 37.39
N GLN A 85 -7.36 -13.31 36.61
CA GLN A 85 -6.05 -13.88 36.94
C GLN A 85 -5.46 -13.24 38.21
N SER A 86 -5.50 -11.92 38.32
CA SER A 86 -5.01 -11.21 39.52
C SER A 86 -5.75 -11.63 40.78
N PHE A 87 -7.06 -11.90 40.67
CA PHE A 87 -7.81 -12.43 41.79
C PHE A 87 -7.37 -13.84 42.16
N VAL A 88 -7.21 -14.74 41.17
CA VAL A 88 -6.74 -16.10 41.40
C VAL A 88 -5.36 -16.07 42.07
N ASP A 89 -4.43 -15.29 41.58
CA ASP A 89 -3.07 -15.21 42.10
C ASP A 89 -3.02 -14.71 43.56
N ARG A 90 -3.89 -13.74 43.90
CA ARG A 90 -3.96 -13.16 45.24
C ARG A 90 -4.59 -14.12 46.27
N PHE A 91 -5.57 -14.94 45.85
CA PHE A 91 -6.43 -15.67 46.79
C PHE A 91 -6.33 -17.20 46.69
N LYS A 92 -5.56 -17.77 45.73
CA LYS A 92 -5.43 -19.24 45.56
C LYS A 92 -4.94 -19.98 46.81
N ALA A 93 -4.15 -19.31 47.64
CA ALA A 93 -3.60 -19.90 48.89
C ALA A 93 -4.49 -19.69 50.15
N LYS A 94 -5.58 -18.89 50.05
CA LYS A 94 -6.46 -18.61 51.18
C LYS A 94 -7.64 -19.59 51.23
N ALA A 95 -7.72 -20.46 52.23
CA ALA A 95 -8.77 -21.44 52.38
C ALA A 95 -10.20 -20.83 52.34
N SER A 96 -10.43 -19.66 52.94
CA SER A 96 -11.72 -18.97 52.93
C SER A 96 -12.16 -18.46 51.54
N LYS A 97 -11.24 -18.35 50.57
CA LYS A 97 -11.49 -17.87 49.23
C LYS A 97 -11.26 -18.93 48.13
N ALA A 98 -10.85 -20.14 48.53
CA ALA A 98 -10.49 -21.25 47.58
C ALA A 98 -11.63 -21.56 46.61
N LYS A 99 -12.88 -21.66 47.07
CA LYS A 99 -14.04 -21.92 46.18
C LYS A 99 -14.26 -20.82 45.15
N GLN A 100 -14.07 -19.57 45.55
CA GLN A 100 -14.18 -18.41 44.62
C GLN A 100 -13.04 -18.38 43.63
N ALA A 101 -11.80 -18.68 44.03
CA ALA A 101 -10.66 -18.77 43.15
C ALA A 101 -10.85 -19.86 42.11
N GLN A 102 -11.27 -21.09 42.55
CA GLN A 102 -11.58 -22.17 41.62
C GLN A 102 -12.66 -21.82 40.60
N SER A 103 -13.72 -21.14 41.01
CA SER A 103 -14.77 -20.69 40.08
C SER A 103 -14.21 -19.74 39.00
N ARG A 104 -13.26 -18.86 39.35
CA ARG A 104 -12.62 -17.94 38.41
C ARG A 104 -11.61 -18.63 37.49
N VAL A 105 -10.89 -19.64 37.98
CA VAL A 105 -10.06 -20.49 37.14
C VAL A 105 -10.90 -21.17 36.04
N LYS A 106 -12.03 -21.79 36.44
CA LYS A 106 -12.96 -22.38 35.47
C LYS A 106 -13.53 -21.37 34.47
N ALA A 107 -13.75 -20.13 34.88
CA ALA A 107 -14.19 -19.08 33.98
C ALA A 107 -13.08 -18.69 32.97
N LEU A 108 -11.83 -18.62 33.41
CA LEU A 108 -10.66 -18.40 32.54
C LEU A 108 -10.47 -19.53 31.51
N GLU A 109 -10.61 -20.78 31.94
CA GLU A 109 -10.47 -21.96 31.08
C GLU A 109 -11.55 -22.05 29.99
N ARG A 110 -12.76 -21.55 30.28
CA ARG A 110 -13.89 -21.54 29.34
C ARG A 110 -13.91 -20.34 28.41
N MET A 111 -13.03 -19.37 28.64
CA MET A 111 -13.00 -18.15 27.86
C MET A 111 -12.32 -18.39 26.51
N GLU A 112 -13.09 -18.41 25.42
CA GLU A 112 -12.55 -18.41 24.07
C GLU A 112 -11.79 -17.12 23.78
N LEU A 113 -10.55 -17.25 23.31
CA LEU A 113 -9.69 -16.11 23.07
C LEU A 113 -10.08 -15.39 21.77
N ILE A 114 -10.43 -14.12 21.89
CA ILE A 114 -10.59 -13.25 20.72
C ILE A 114 -9.19 -12.84 20.27
N THR A 115 -8.76 -13.37 19.12
CA THR A 115 -7.49 -12.97 18.51
C THR A 115 -7.59 -11.51 18.04
N PRO A 116 -6.73 -10.60 18.50
CA PRO A 116 -6.70 -9.25 17.98
C PRO A 116 -6.37 -9.29 16.48
N PRO A 117 -6.89 -8.34 15.68
CA PRO A 117 -6.51 -8.26 14.29
C PRO A 117 -5.00 -8.07 14.17
N GLU A 118 -4.37 -8.83 13.27
CA GLU A 118 -2.93 -8.67 13.01
C GLU A 118 -2.64 -7.23 12.62
N GLU A 119 -1.80 -6.57 13.39
CA GLU A 119 -1.22 -5.30 12.98
C GLU A 119 -0.22 -5.61 11.84
N VAL A 120 -0.60 -5.24 10.63
CA VAL A 120 0.37 -5.22 9.53
C VAL A 120 1.44 -4.22 9.92
N ALA A 121 2.60 -4.71 10.32
CA ALA A 121 3.74 -3.87 10.66
C ALA A 121 4.00 -2.93 9.48
N LYS A 122 3.78 -1.64 9.71
CA LYS A 122 4.10 -0.62 8.72
C LYS A 122 5.61 -0.67 8.51
N ARG A 123 6.05 -1.14 7.33
CA ARG A 123 7.47 -0.99 6.97
C ARG A 123 7.75 0.49 6.86
N VAL A 124 8.57 0.99 7.76
CA VAL A 124 9.10 2.34 7.68
C VAL A 124 10.28 2.28 6.71
N PHE A 125 10.13 2.92 5.57
CA PHE A 125 11.24 3.10 4.64
C PHE A 125 11.96 4.38 5.05
N THR A 126 13.23 4.25 5.38
CA THR A 126 14.13 5.39 5.57
C THR A 126 15.02 5.51 4.35
N PHE A 127 14.96 6.66 3.69
CA PHE A 127 15.91 6.98 2.65
C PHE A 127 17.12 7.66 3.30
N PRO A 128 18.35 7.33 2.87
CA PRO A 128 19.51 8.09 3.32
C PRO A 128 19.32 9.55 2.92
N GLN A 129 19.66 10.46 3.83
CA GLN A 129 19.60 11.87 3.57
C GLN A 129 20.78 12.21 2.65
N PRO A 130 20.57 12.68 1.42
CA PRO A 130 21.67 13.03 0.53
C PRO A 130 22.40 14.25 1.07
N GLU A 131 23.67 14.39 0.71
CA GLU A 131 24.42 15.61 0.94
C GLU A 131 23.79 16.75 0.12
N GLU A 132 23.84 17.96 0.67
CA GLU A 132 23.38 19.15 -0.06
C GLU A 132 24.33 19.40 -1.23
N LEU A 133 23.78 19.31 -2.44
CA LEU A 133 24.49 19.62 -3.68
C LEU A 133 24.17 21.05 -4.10
N SER A 134 25.13 21.70 -4.76
CA SER A 134 24.88 23.01 -5.35
C SER A 134 23.91 22.89 -6.53
N PRO A 135 22.85 23.69 -6.61
CA PRO A 135 21.92 23.68 -7.74
C PRO A 135 22.59 24.20 -9.04
N PRO A 136 22.20 23.66 -10.21
CA PRO A 136 21.25 22.58 -10.42
C PRO A 136 21.85 21.21 -10.14
N ILE A 137 21.01 20.24 -9.65
CA ILE A 137 21.44 18.85 -9.52
C ILE A 137 21.57 18.19 -10.89
N VAL A 138 20.65 18.50 -11.80
CA VAL A 138 20.67 18.06 -13.19
C VAL A 138 20.32 19.24 -14.08
N ALA A 139 21.12 19.49 -15.09
CA ALA A 139 20.81 20.43 -16.16
C ALA A 139 21.08 19.78 -17.51
N ILE A 140 20.10 19.85 -18.41
CA ILE A 140 20.21 19.43 -19.80
C ILE A 140 19.98 20.66 -20.67
N GLU A 141 20.92 20.99 -21.53
CA GLU A 141 20.88 22.11 -22.45
C GLU A 141 20.96 21.58 -23.88
N ASN A 142 19.93 21.79 -24.66
CA ASN A 142 19.85 21.38 -26.07
C ASN A 142 20.19 19.89 -26.26
N GLY A 143 19.80 19.06 -25.29
CA GLY A 143 20.18 17.65 -25.22
C GLY A 143 19.47 16.80 -26.24
N ALA A 144 20.18 15.81 -26.81
CA ALA A 144 19.59 14.72 -27.54
C ALA A 144 20.15 13.38 -27.05
N VAL A 145 19.34 12.31 -27.16
CA VAL A 145 19.73 10.98 -26.68
C VAL A 145 19.06 9.87 -27.47
N GLY A 146 19.84 8.84 -27.80
CA GLY A 146 19.43 7.61 -28.47
C GLY A 146 20.32 6.44 -28.10
N TYR A 147 20.13 5.30 -28.76
CA TYR A 147 20.86 4.05 -28.51
C TYR A 147 21.83 3.68 -29.66
N GLY A 148 22.48 4.66 -30.28
CA GLY A 148 23.39 4.45 -31.42
C GLY A 148 22.72 4.43 -32.79
N GLY A 149 21.45 4.82 -32.86
CA GLY A 149 20.65 5.09 -34.07
C GLY A 149 20.07 6.50 -34.02
N PRO A 150 18.90 6.73 -34.58
CA PRO A 150 18.20 7.99 -34.49
C PRO A 150 17.95 8.37 -33.03
N ASP A 151 17.99 9.69 -32.74
CA ASP A 151 17.68 10.18 -31.42
C ASP A 151 16.23 9.88 -31.04
N ILE A 152 16.03 9.35 -29.84
CA ILE A 152 14.70 9.07 -29.28
C ILE A 152 14.12 10.34 -28.69
N LEU A 153 14.98 11.12 -28.02
CA LEU A 153 14.65 12.43 -27.49
C LEU A 153 15.63 13.46 -28.04
N SER A 154 15.12 14.61 -28.39
CA SER A 154 15.90 15.73 -28.93
C SER A 154 15.39 17.05 -28.36
N GLN A 155 16.23 18.08 -28.45
CA GLN A 155 15.91 19.42 -27.96
C GLN A 155 15.45 19.42 -26.49
N LEU A 156 16.13 18.59 -25.67
CA LEU A 156 15.81 18.51 -24.25
C LEU A 156 16.35 19.75 -23.53
N GLU A 157 15.45 20.46 -22.87
CA GLU A 157 15.75 21.51 -21.92
C GLU A 157 15.16 21.10 -20.57
N LEU A 158 15.99 20.82 -19.60
CA LEU A 158 15.56 20.37 -18.28
C LEU A 158 16.50 20.91 -17.22
N ARG A 159 15.93 21.41 -16.14
CA ARG A 159 16.64 21.75 -14.92
C ARG A 159 15.94 21.09 -13.74
N ILE A 160 16.70 20.47 -12.87
CA ILE A 160 16.23 19.84 -11.64
C ILE A 160 17.07 20.39 -10.49
N ASP A 161 16.41 20.94 -9.51
CA ASP A 161 17.01 21.43 -8.26
C ASP A 161 16.68 20.48 -7.10
N GLN A 162 17.34 20.67 -5.95
CA GLN A 162 17.34 19.68 -4.85
C GLN A 162 15.96 19.39 -4.24
N ASP A 163 15.08 20.36 -4.18
CA ASP A 163 13.75 20.22 -3.56
C ASP A 163 12.64 19.86 -4.55
N ASP A 164 12.99 19.64 -5.82
CA ASP A 164 12.03 19.34 -6.87
C ASP A 164 11.41 17.96 -6.68
N ARG A 165 10.08 17.89 -6.92
CA ARG A 165 9.30 16.66 -6.98
C ARG A 165 8.58 16.59 -8.31
N ILE A 166 9.20 15.91 -9.28
CA ILE A 166 8.77 15.92 -10.68
C ILE A 166 8.11 14.60 -11.03
N ALA A 167 6.90 14.65 -11.58
CA ALA A 167 6.24 13.49 -12.17
C ALA A 167 6.47 13.48 -13.68
N LEU A 168 7.00 12.39 -14.22
CA LEU A 168 7.19 12.19 -15.65
C LEU A 168 6.02 11.43 -16.25
N LEU A 169 5.23 12.11 -17.08
CA LEU A 169 4.05 11.55 -17.75
C LEU A 169 4.28 11.46 -19.27
N GLY A 170 3.61 10.52 -19.91
CA GLY A 170 3.65 10.33 -21.36
C GLY A 170 3.19 8.92 -21.76
N LYS A 171 2.86 8.72 -23.02
CA LYS A 171 2.46 7.43 -23.58
C LYS A 171 3.59 6.41 -23.53
N ASN A 172 3.24 5.14 -23.66
CA ASN A 172 4.24 4.10 -23.80
C ASN A 172 5.01 4.28 -25.12
N GLY A 173 6.33 4.19 -25.07
CA GLY A 173 7.21 4.44 -26.22
C GLY A 173 7.77 5.86 -26.35
N GLU A 174 7.24 6.87 -25.63
CA GLU A 174 7.65 8.28 -25.71
C GLU A 174 9.02 8.60 -25.07
N GLY A 175 9.81 7.59 -24.73
CA GLY A 175 11.18 7.82 -24.23
C GLY A 175 11.31 8.11 -22.74
N LYS A 176 10.28 7.89 -21.88
CA LYS A 176 10.37 8.09 -20.42
C LYS A 176 11.54 7.34 -19.78
N SER A 177 11.72 6.07 -20.15
CA SER A 177 12.82 5.24 -19.65
C SER A 177 14.18 5.69 -20.20
N THR A 178 14.20 6.29 -21.38
CA THR A 178 15.42 6.86 -21.99
C THR A 178 15.85 8.10 -21.22
N LEU A 179 14.91 9.00 -20.90
CA LEU A 179 15.19 10.17 -20.06
C LEU A 179 15.68 9.76 -18.66
N SER A 180 15.02 8.78 -18.04
CA SER A 180 15.44 8.27 -16.73
C SER A 180 16.86 7.70 -16.74
N LYS A 181 17.24 6.98 -17.81
CA LYS A 181 18.62 6.47 -17.97
C LYS A 181 19.62 7.59 -18.21
N LEU A 182 19.23 8.63 -18.94
CA LEU A 182 20.07 9.81 -19.17
C LEU A 182 20.35 10.52 -17.83
N ILE A 183 19.31 10.83 -17.05
CA ILE A 183 19.46 11.51 -15.74
C ILE A 183 20.29 10.68 -14.76
N SER A 184 20.20 9.35 -14.81
CA SER A 184 20.98 8.44 -13.95
C SER A 184 22.38 8.08 -14.48
N ASP A 185 22.89 8.79 -15.48
CA ASP A 185 24.19 8.57 -16.17
C ASP A 185 24.39 7.14 -16.72
N ARG A 186 23.29 6.43 -16.98
CA ARG A 186 23.30 5.10 -17.62
C ARG A 186 23.27 5.19 -19.16
N LEU A 187 23.01 6.36 -19.69
CA LEU A 187 22.98 6.67 -21.09
C LEU A 187 23.55 8.07 -21.29
N LYS A 188 24.39 8.23 -22.30
CA LYS A 188 25.03 9.52 -22.60
C LYS A 188 24.25 10.30 -23.65
N THR A 189 24.35 11.62 -23.62
CA THR A 189 23.82 12.48 -24.67
C THR A 189 24.52 12.19 -25.98
N SER A 190 23.76 12.15 -27.09
CA SER A 190 24.30 12.16 -28.46
C SER A 190 24.69 13.58 -28.89
N SER A 191 24.02 14.60 -28.39
CA SER A 191 24.39 16.02 -28.55
C SER A 191 23.88 16.84 -27.37
N GLY A 192 24.31 18.09 -27.28
CA GLY A 192 24.00 18.99 -26.17
C GLY A 192 24.86 18.75 -24.93
N ARG A 193 24.48 19.37 -23.82
CA ARG A 193 25.22 19.31 -22.56
C ARG A 193 24.35 18.72 -21.45
N LEU A 194 24.91 17.79 -20.71
CA LEU A 194 24.34 17.29 -19.46
C LEU A 194 25.30 17.66 -18.32
N VAL A 195 24.78 18.27 -17.28
CA VAL A 195 25.45 18.53 -16.00
C VAL A 195 24.72 17.75 -14.92
N THR A 196 25.43 16.95 -14.16
CA THR A 196 24.95 16.15 -13.02
C THR A 196 25.88 16.30 -11.84
#